data_9376f36cffe39798dbac43f24d2912c4
#
_entry.id   9376f36cffe39798dbac43f24d2912c4
#
_cell.length_a   1.000
_cell.length_b   1.000
_cell.length_c   1.000
_cell.angle_alpha   90.00
_cell.angle_beta   90.00
_cell.angle_gamma   90.00
#
_symmetry.space_group_name_H-M   'P 1'
#
loop_
_entity.id
_entity.type
_entity.pdbx_description
1 polymer ?
#
loop_
_entity_poly.entity_id
_entity_poly.type
_entity_poly.pdbx_seq_one_letter_code
_entity_poly.pdbx_strand_id
1 'polypeptide(L)'
;MLVRRCLASSLRGSARHVRYNSSYSLDRFSELARRPSSQHQIYQSLSTDPYVNLSIEHFLLENAPADSSILFLYINRPCVVIGRNQNPWLETDLRALYNDRRPGAGQDDAAVYVRRRSGGGAVFHDEGNLNYSVISPRTTFTRDKHAEMVVRALHRIGAMNTSVNVRHDIVMTPPETPKNSNEPPFRKVSGSAFKLTRHRALHHGTCLLDSPNIHDLGRFLRSPARGYIQAKGVDSVRSPVGNVSSALADSFFSMQTVIDNVVEEFAQMYGVHADVVRRARRALAGEPEIFAGDSWVMGTVGDVQGEQEPEIGKGIAELRVSHLYCDD
;
A
#
# COMPACT_ATOMS: atom_id res chain seq x y z
N MET A 1 -63.81 -13.66 43.77
CA MET A 1 -63.08 -14.33 42.68
C MET A 1 -62.56 -13.22 41.73
N LEU A 2 -61.36 -12.75 41.90
CA LEU A 2 -60.70 -11.74 41.07
C LEU A 2 -59.79 -12.41 40.06
N VAL A 3 -60.08 -12.27 38.78
CA VAL A 3 -59.27 -12.75 37.68
C VAL A 3 -58.28 -11.64 37.33
N ARG A 4 -56.98 -11.88 37.61
CA ARG A 4 -55.88 -11.02 37.14
C ARG A 4 -55.60 -11.29 35.66
N ARG A 5 -55.76 -10.29 34.82
CA ARG A 5 -55.27 -10.28 33.42
C ARG A 5 -53.80 -9.88 33.45
N CYS A 6 -52.90 -10.80 33.05
CA CYS A 6 -51.53 -10.51 32.71
C CYS A 6 -51.48 -9.81 31.33
N LEU A 7 -51.02 -8.57 31.31
CA LEU A 7 -50.65 -7.86 30.08
C LEU A 7 -49.23 -8.29 29.69
N ALA A 8 -49.11 -9.08 28.64
CA ALA A 8 -47.84 -9.36 28.00
C ALA A 8 -47.47 -8.17 27.11
N SER A 9 -46.52 -7.36 27.54
CA SER A 9 -45.90 -6.33 26.70
C SER A 9 -44.96 -6.97 25.69
N SER A 10 -45.40 -7.05 24.43
CA SER A 10 -44.53 -7.49 23.32
C SER A 10 -43.51 -6.37 23.04
N LEU A 11 -42.29 -6.58 23.48
CA LEU A 11 -41.12 -5.84 23.02
C LEU A 11 -40.88 -6.23 21.54
N ARG A 12 -41.46 -5.49 20.62
CA ARG A 12 -41.04 -5.52 19.22
C ARG A 12 -39.68 -4.83 19.13
N GLY A 13 -38.61 -5.62 19.22
CA GLY A 13 -37.30 -5.19 18.83
C GLY A 13 -37.34 -4.77 17.35
N SER A 14 -37.20 -3.49 17.11
CA SER A 14 -36.99 -2.95 15.76
C SER A 14 -35.68 -3.55 15.24
N ALA A 15 -35.78 -4.61 14.45
CA ALA A 15 -34.66 -5.07 13.66
C ALA A 15 -34.31 -3.92 12.69
N ARG A 16 -33.25 -3.18 13.01
CA ARG A 16 -32.64 -2.25 12.05
C ARG A 16 -32.28 -3.08 10.84
N HIS A 17 -33.04 -2.97 9.78
CA HIS A 17 -32.67 -3.45 8.46
C HIS A 17 -31.41 -2.68 8.08
N VAL A 18 -30.25 -3.28 8.33
CA VAL A 18 -28.99 -2.83 7.77
C VAL A 18 -29.16 -2.98 6.25
N ARG A 19 -29.37 -1.88 5.56
CA ARG A 19 -29.36 -1.86 4.09
C ARG A 19 -27.97 -2.21 3.65
N TYR A 20 -27.78 -3.46 3.26
CA TYR A 20 -26.54 -3.97 2.72
C TYR A 20 -26.52 -3.70 1.21
N ASN A 21 -25.49 -2.98 0.79
CA ASN A 21 -24.89 -2.93 -0.54
C ASN A 21 -25.70 -2.20 -1.62
N SER A 22 -25.26 -0.99 -1.92
CA SER A 22 -25.40 -0.44 -3.26
C SER A 22 -24.05 -0.58 -3.98
N SER A 23 -24.03 -1.15 -5.18
CA SER A 23 -22.91 -1.03 -6.10
C SER A 23 -22.97 0.36 -6.74
N TYR A 24 -21.81 0.93 -6.99
CA TYR A 24 -21.65 2.23 -7.61
C TYR A 24 -20.64 2.12 -8.74
N SER A 25 -20.88 2.83 -9.82
CA SER A 25 -19.90 2.96 -10.88
C SER A 25 -18.65 3.72 -10.40
N LEU A 26 -17.53 3.54 -11.09
CA LEU A 26 -16.24 4.08 -10.71
C LEU A 26 -16.19 5.61 -10.65
N ASP A 27 -17.08 6.31 -11.38
CA ASP A 27 -17.24 7.77 -11.37
C ASP A 27 -17.66 8.33 -9.99
N ARG A 28 -18.23 7.48 -9.11
CA ARG A 28 -18.61 7.87 -7.74
C ARG A 28 -17.47 7.76 -6.72
N PHE A 29 -16.28 7.38 -7.15
CA PHE A 29 -15.14 7.19 -6.24
C PHE A 29 -14.87 8.41 -5.36
N SER A 30 -14.72 9.59 -5.97
CA SER A 30 -14.37 10.81 -5.22
C SER A 30 -15.45 11.21 -4.23
N GLU A 31 -16.71 11.07 -4.59
CA GLU A 31 -17.84 11.36 -3.72
C GLU A 31 -17.84 10.42 -2.50
N LEU A 32 -17.70 9.11 -2.74
CA LEU A 32 -17.70 8.11 -1.69
C LEU A 32 -16.47 8.22 -0.78
N ALA A 33 -15.31 8.56 -1.34
CA ALA A 33 -14.09 8.76 -0.58
C ALA A 33 -14.17 9.98 0.36
N ARG A 34 -14.86 11.06 -0.08
CA ARG A 34 -15.08 12.29 0.71
C ARG A 34 -16.28 12.20 1.66
N ARG A 35 -17.15 11.20 1.49
CA ARG A 35 -18.40 11.10 2.25
C ARG A 35 -18.13 11.03 3.75
N PRO A 36 -18.69 11.94 4.59
CA PRO A 36 -18.41 12.00 6.03
C PRO A 36 -18.66 10.70 6.78
N SER A 37 -19.61 9.88 6.32
CA SER A 37 -19.91 8.59 6.94
C SER A 37 -18.98 7.46 6.50
N SER A 38 -18.10 7.65 5.51
CA SER A 38 -17.15 6.63 5.05
C SER A 38 -15.96 6.50 6.00
N GLN A 39 -16.20 5.89 7.17
CA GLN A 39 -15.20 5.73 8.22
C GLN A 39 -14.16 4.65 7.92
N HIS A 40 -14.54 3.63 7.14
CA HIS A 40 -13.64 2.54 6.75
C HIS A 40 -13.65 2.41 5.22
N GLN A 41 -12.48 2.55 4.63
CA GLN A 41 -12.36 2.52 3.18
C GLN A 41 -11.26 1.54 2.77
N ILE A 42 -11.53 0.69 1.79
CA ILE A 42 -10.59 -0.30 1.27
C ILE A 42 -10.60 -0.19 -0.26
N TYR A 43 -9.45 0.13 -0.83
CA TYR A 43 -9.30 0.25 -2.28
C TYR A 43 -8.14 -0.59 -2.78
N GLN A 44 -8.34 -1.24 -3.92
CA GLN A 44 -7.30 -1.90 -4.70
C GLN A 44 -7.15 -1.20 -6.03
N SER A 45 -5.94 -0.80 -6.39
CA SER A 45 -5.68 -0.19 -7.69
C SER A 45 -5.62 -1.24 -8.79
N LEU A 46 -6.23 -0.92 -9.92
CA LEU A 46 -6.11 -1.62 -11.19
C LEU A 46 -5.01 -1.02 -12.08
N SER A 47 -4.54 0.19 -11.76
CA SER A 47 -3.44 0.83 -12.49
C SER A 47 -2.10 0.30 -12.02
N THR A 48 -1.18 0.11 -12.95
CA THR A 48 0.24 -0.15 -12.67
C THR A 48 1.10 1.11 -12.80
N ASP A 49 0.51 2.26 -13.15
CA ASP A 49 1.24 3.53 -13.27
C ASP A 49 1.53 4.12 -11.88
N PRO A 50 2.82 4.30 -11.49
CA PRO A 50 3.17 4.85 -10.19
C PRO A 50 2.70 6.31 -10.01
N TYR A 51 2.55 7.08 -11.09
CA TYR A 51 2.03 8.44 -11.01
C TYR A 51 0.54 8.46 -10.63
N VAL A 52 -0.24 7.55 -11.20
CA VAL A 52 -1.66 7.37 -10.88
C VAL A 52 -1.80 6.91 -9.43
N ASN A 53 -1.10 5.84 -9.04
CA ASN A 53 -1.21 5.24 -7.72
C ASN A 53 -0.81 6.21 -6.59
N LEU A 54 0.31 6.92 -6.74
CA LEU A 54 0.75 7.91 -5.75
C LEU A 54 -0.15 9.17 -5.71
N SER A 55 -0.84 9.48 -6.81
CA SER A 55 -1.80 10.58 -6.85
C SER A 55 -3.13 10.21 -6.20
N ILE A 56 -3.62 8.99 -6.39
CA ILE A 56 -4.78 8.45 -5.66
C ILE A 56 -4.49 8.39 -4.16
N GLU A 57 -3.32 7.88 -3.76
CA GLU A 57 -2.88 7.85 -2.36
C GLU A 57 -2.93 9.25 -1.74
N HIS A 58 -2.40 10.24 -2.45
CA HIS A 58 -2.40 11.63 -1.98
C HIS A 58 -3.81 12.20 -1.90
N PHE A 59 -4.64 11.96 -2.91
CA PHE A 59 -6.04 12.37 -2.91
C PHE A 59 -6.78 11.83 -1.69
N LEU A 60 -6.64 10.54 -1.38
CA LEU A 60 -7.24 9.91 -0.21
C LEU A 60 -6.74 10.52 1.11
N LEU A 61 -5.44 10.85 1.19
CA LEU A 61 -4.87 11.49 2.38
C LEU A 61 -5.46 12.87 2.64
N GLU A 62 -5.64 13.68 1.60
CA GLU A 62 -6.05 15.08 1.74
C GLU A 62 -7.58 15.23 1.83
N ASN A 63 -8.35 14.36 1.17
CA ASN A 63 -9.78 14.55 0.94
C ASN A 63 -10.72 13.67 1.78
N ALA A 64 -10.26 12.53 2.26
CA ALA A 64 -11.12 11.66 3.04
C ALA A 64 -11.38 12.20 4.46
N PRO A 65 -12.47 11.80 5.14
CA PRO A 65 -12.81 12.26 6.48
C PRO A 65 -11.64 12.06 7.47
N ALA A 66 -11.43 13.05 8.35
CA ALA A 66 -10.28 13.10 9.25
C ALA A 66 -10.21 11.90 10.24
N ASP A 67 -11.36 11.33 10.58
CA ASP A 67 -11.53 10.19 11.47
C ASP A 67 -11.59 8.83 10.74
N SER A 68 -11.52 8.85 9.40
CA SER A 68 -11.56 7.62 8.60
C SER A 68 -10.24 6.84 8.64
N SER A 69 -10.36 5.51 8.48
CA SER A 69 -9.24 4.59 8.27
C SER A 69 -9.34 3.99 6.88
N ILE A 70 -8.27 4.09 6.11
CA ILE A 70 -8.24 3.71 4.69
C ILE A 70 -7.09 2.74 4.45
N LEU A 71 -7.37 1.65 3.76
CA LEU A 71 -6.38 0.77 3.14
C LEU A 71 -6.40 1.00 1.63
N PHE A 72 -5.25 1.27 1.06
CA PHE A 72 -5.06 1.35 -0.38
C PHE A 72 -3.92 0.42 -0.80
N LEU A 73 -4.21 -0.54 -1.68
CA LEU A 73 -3.29 -1.56 -2.18
C LEU A 73 -3.04 -1.34 -3.67
N TYR A 74 -1.79 -1.41 -4.08
CA TYR A 74 -1.42 -1.26 -5.49
C TYR A 74 -0.12 -1.95 -5.85
N ILE A 75 0.02 -2.30 -7.12
CA ILE A 75 1.22 -2.86 -7.73
C ILE A 75 1.65 -1.91 -8.83
N ASN A 76 2.90 -1.51 -8.82
CA ASN A 76 3.44 -0.65 -9.87
C ASN A 76 4.20 -1.47 -10.90
N ARG A 77 4.15 -1.02 -12.17
CA ARG A 77 5.14 -1.42 -13.16
C ARG A 77 6.53 -1.04 -12.68
N PRO A 78 7.60 -1.61 -13.25
CA PRO A 78 8.96 -1.32 -12.82
C PRO A 78 9.24 0.18 -12.72
N CYS A 79 9.60 0.63 -11.51
CA CYS A 79 9.90 2.03 -11.24
C CYS A 79 10.83 2.20 -10.02
N VAL A 80 11.59 3.29 -10.03
CA VAL A 80 12.31 3.78 -8.87
C VAL A 80 11.52 4.90 -8.23
N VAL A 81 11.20 4.76 -6.95
CA VAL A 81 10.49 5.76 -6.15
C VAL A 81 11.43 6.33 -5.11
N ILE A 82 11.77 7.62 -5.23
CA ILE A 82 12.60 8.32 -4.23
C ILE A 82 11.73 9.08 -3.23
N GLY A 83 12.28 9.26 -2.04
CA GLY A 83 11.65 10.08 -1.01
C GLY A 83 11.69 11.58 -1.36
N ARG A 84 10.77 12.35 -0.76
CA ARG A 84 10.63 13.80 -1.02
C ARG A 84 11.94 14.57 -0.89
N ASN A 85 12.73 14.28 0.14
CA ASN A 85 13.94 15.03 0.50
C ASN A 85 15.23 14.31 0.08
N GLN A 86 15.16 13.43 -0.93
CA GLN A 86 16.34 12.72 -1.44
C GLN A 86 16.95 13.43 -2.64
N ASN A 87 18.27 13.38 -2.73
CA ASN A 87 18.99 13.81 -3.91
C ASN A 87 19.07 12.64 -4.92
N PRO A 88 18.48 12.78 -6.12
CA PRO A 88 18.45 11.70 -7.12
C PRO A 88 19.85 11.26 -7.55
N TRP A 89 20.77 12.20 -7.67
CA TRP A 89 22.15 11.93 -8.10
C TRP A 89 22.95 11.11 -7.09
N LEU A 90 22.55 11.11 -5.81
CA LEU A 90 23.18 10.33 -4.75
C LEU A 90 22.54 8.96 -4.54
N GLU A 91 21.22 8.86 -4.81
CA GLU A 91 20.45 7.69 -4.43
C GLU A 91 20.24 6.68 -5.55
N THR A 92 20.32 7.13 -6.83
CA THR A 92 19.95 6.31 -7.98
C THR A 92 20.98 6.38 -9.08
N ASP A 93 21.15 5.29 -9.82
CA ASP A 93 21.88 5.28 -11.09
C ASP A 93 20.94 5.70 -12.23
N LEU A 94 20.87 7.01 -12.47
CA LEU A 94 20.01 7.56 -13.52
C LEU A 94 20.42 7.07 -14.93
N ARG A 95 21.71 6.76 -15.13
CA ARG A 95 22.18 6.21 -16.41
C ARG A 95 21.70 4.78 -16.62
N ALA A 96 21.75 3.97 -15.55
CA ALA A 96 21.22 2.61 -15.59
C ALA A 96 19.70 2.60 -15.85
N LEU A 97 18.96 3.53 -15.25
CA LEU A 97 17.52 3.70 -15.49
C LEU A 97 17.22 4.10 -16.94
N TYR A 98 17.93 5.10 -17.46
CA TYR A 98 17.74 5.56 -18.85
C TYR A 98 18.07 4.47 -19.88
N ASN A 99 19.08 3.65 -19.60
CA ASN A 99 19.51 2.54 -20.46
C ASN A 99 18.92 1.19 -20.04
N ASP A 100 17.79 1.20 -19.31
CA ASP A 100 17.16 -0.03 -18.85
C ASP A 100 16.83 -0.96 -20.04
N ARG A 101 17.40 -2.16 -20.02
CA ARG A 101 17.27 -3.20 -21.05
C ARG A 101 16.90 -4.53 -20.37
N ARG A 102 15.86 -4.50 -19.55
CA ARG A 102 15.38 -5.73 -18.93
C ARG A 102 14.90 -6.72 -20.00
N PRO A 103 15.14 -8.02 -19.82
CA PRO A 103 14.64 -9.03 -20.74
C PRO A 103 13.11 -8.92 -20.94
N GLY A 104 12.67 -8.81 -22.18
CA GLY A 104 11.25 -8.69 -22.51
C GLY A 104 10.67 -7.27 -22.44
N ALA A 105 11.43 -6.27 -21.97
CA ALA A 105 10.97 -4.89 -21.96
C ALA A 105 11.03 -4.25 -23.34
N GLY A 106 9.92 -3.67 -23.80
CA GLY A 106 9.87 -2.76 -24.94
C GLY A 106 10.45 -1.38 -24.60
N GLN A 107 10.48 -0.48 -25.56
CA GLN A 107 10.92 0.90 -25.32
C GLN A 107 10.03 1.63 -24.31
N ASP A 108 8.75 1.29 -24.27
CA ASP A 108 7.75 1.87 -23.36
C ASP A 108 7.74 1.23 -21.96
N ASP A 109 8.47 0.11 -21.78
CA ASP A 109 8.56 -0.63 -20.52
C ASP A 109 9.78 -0.26 -19.67
N ALA A 110 10.53 0.78 -20.02
CA ALA A 110 11.64 1.27 -19.22
C ALA A 110 11.18 1.63 -17.80
N ALA A 111 12.06 1.39 -16.81
CA ALA A 111 11.74 1.71 -15.43
C ALA A 111 11.46 3.20 -15.27
N VAL A 112 10.29 3.53 -14.69
CA VAL A 112 9.87 4.90 -14.44
C VAL A 112 10.57 5.45 -13.21
N TYR A 113 10.85 6.74 -13.21
CA TYR A 113 11.44 7.44 -12.08
C TYR A 113 10.44 8.43 -11.48
N VAL A 114 10.16 8.32 -10.18
CA VAL A 114 9.18 9.18 -9.52
C VAL A 114 9.64 9.62 -8.13
N ARG A 115 9.36 10.87 -7.76
CA ARG A 115 9.55 11.41 -6.41
C ARG A 115 8.21 11.40 -5.67
N ARG A 116 8.12 10.62 -4.58
CA ARG A 116 6.90 10.61 -3.75
C ARG A 116 6.81 11.82 -2.81
N ARG A 117 5.60 12.09 -2.32
CA ARG A 117 5.32 13.22 -1.41
C ARG A 117 5.62 12.94 0.07
N SER A 118 6.02 11.71 0.41
CA SER A 118 6.48 11.31 1.75
C SER A 118 8.00 11.28 1.85
N GLY A 119 8.54 11.24 3.05
CA GLY A 119 9.98 11.08 3.30
C GLY A 119 10.47 9.66 3.07
N GLY A 120 11.65 9.33 3.62
CA GLY A 120 12.27 8.00 3.56
C GLY A 120 13.21 7.80 2.37
N GLY A 121 13.80 6.59 2.26
CA GLY A 121 14.78 6.20 1.27
C GLY A 121 14.19 5.82 -0.10
N ALA A 122 15.07 5.57 -1.07
CA ALA A 122 14.71 5.08 -2.39
C ALA A 122 14.32 3.61 -2.36
N VAL A 123 13.33 3.24 -3.18
CA VAL A 123 12.86 1.87 -3.36
C VAL A 123 12.64 1.59 -4.84
N PHE A 124 12.70 0.32 -5.20
CA PHE A 124 12.32 -0.17 -6.51
C PHE A 124 11.02 -0.95 -6.39
N HIS A 125 10.09 -0.72 -7.30
CA HIS A 125 8.85 -1.46 -7.40
C HIS A 125 8.83 -2.21 -8.73
N ASP A 126 8.18 -3.35 -8.73
CA ASP A 126 7.81 -4.12 -9.91
C ASP A 126 6.54 -4.94 -9.63
N GLU A 127 6.18 -5.80 -10.56
CA GLU A 127 5.00 -6.66 -10.49
C GLU A 127 5.02 -7.67 -9.34
N GLY A 128 6.19 -7.98 -8.78
CA GLY A 128 6.36 -8.84 -7.60
C GLY A 128 6.36 -8.10 -6.27
N ASN A 129 6.16 -6.77 -6.29
CA ASN A 129 6.10 -5.94 -5.09
C ASN A 129 4.68 -5.41 -4.85
N LEU A 130 4.07 -5.78 -3.73
CA LEU A 130 2.82 -5.18 -3.27
C LEU A 130 3.11 -3.91 -2.48
N ASN A 131 2.48 -2.81 -2.83
CA ASN A 131 2.47 -1.59 -2.02
C ASN A 131 1.19 -1.55 -1.19
N TYR A 132 1.34 -1.25 0.09
CA TYR A 132 0.22 -0.99 1.00
C TYR A 132 0.32 0.41 1.57
N SER A 133 -0.79 1.13 1.58
CA SER A 133 -0.92 2.45 2.19
C SER A 133 -2.05 2.41 3.19
N VAL A 134 -1.76 2.74 4.45
CA VAL A 134 -2.78 2.92 5.47
C VAL A 134 -2.82 4.36 5.90
N ILE A 135 -3.99 4.99 5.73
CA ILE A 135 -4.25 6.36 6.15
C ILE A 135 -5.20 6.29 7.35
N SER A 136 -4.84 6.91 8.45
CA SER A 136 -5.60 6.86 9.70
C SER A 136 -5.57 8.21 10.44
N PRO A 137 -6.43 8.42 11.45
CA PRO A 137 -6.30 9.56 12.33
C PRO A 137 -4.92 9.60 12.98
N ARG A 138 -4.32 10.79 13.05
CA ARG A 138 -2.98 10.97 13.64
C ARG A 138 -2.89 10.50 15.09
N THR A 139 -3.97 10.63 15.84
CA THR A 139 -4.05 10.25 17.26
C THR A 139 -3.93 8.75 17.51
N THR A 140 -4.26 7.91 16.52
CA THR A 140 -4.19 6.44 16.60
C THR A 140 -3.00 5.85 15.88
N PHE A 141 -2.13 6.71 15.32
CA PHE A 141 -0.97 6.29 14.55
C PHE A 141 0.16 5.80 15.44
N THR A 142 0.71 4.64 15.11
CA THR A 142 2.02 4.14 15.55
C THR A 142 2.78 3.62 14.35
N ARG A 143 4.11 3.59 14.42
CA ARG A 143 4.94 3.19 13.28
C ARG A 143 4.85 1.70 12.95
N ASP A 144 4.60 0.85 13.94
CA ASP A 144 4.62 -0.61 13.77
C ASP A 144 3.24 -1.21 13.44
N LYS A 145 2.17 -0.57 13.90
CA LYS A 145 0.81 -1.09 13.83
C LYS A 145 0.43 -1.71 12.48
N HIS A 146 0.74 -1.03 11.39
CA HIS A 146 0.37 -1.48 10.05
C HIS A 146 1.41 -2.44 9.44
N ALA A 147 2.67 -2.33 9.82
CA ALA A 147 3.67 -3.33 9.47
C ALA A 147 3.36 -4.69 10.15
N GLU A 148 2.95 -4.67 11.43
CA GLU A 148 2.49 -5.86 12.14
C GLU A 148 1.22 -6.47 11.53
N MET A 149 0.30 -5.63 11.01
CA MET A 149 -0.86 -6.09 10.25
C MET A 149 -0.43 -6.88 9.02
N VAL A 150 0.52 -6.38 8.25
CA VAL A 150 1.05 -7.08 7.07
C VAL A 150 1.78 -8.35 7.47
N VAL A 151 2.57 -8.34 8.56
CA VAL A 151 3.22 -9.56 9.09
C VAL A 151 2.19 -10.65 9.41
N ARG A 152 1.07 -10.31 10.07
CA ARG A 152 0.00 -11.29 10.33
C ARG A 152 -0.59 -11.85 9.04
N ALA A 153 -0.77 -11.01 8.01
CA ALA A 153 -1.23 -11.47 6.70
C ALA A 153 -0.21 -12.43 6.04
N LEU A 154 1.09 -12.15 6.17
CA LEU A 154 2.16 -13.02 5.68
C LEU A 154 2.22 -14.36 6.45
N HIS A 155 1.98 -14.35 7.77
CA HIS A 155 1.90 -15.58 8.55
C HIS A 155 0.75 -16.48 8.07
N ARG A 156 -0.38 -15.93 7.63
CA ARG A 156 -1.51 -16.73 7.10
C ARG A 156 -1.17 -17.48 5.82
N ILE A 157 -0.20 -17.02 5.05
CA ILE A 157 0.29 -17.72 3.85
C ILE A 157 1.48 -18.65 4.14
N GLY A 158 1.88 -18.78 5.41
CA GLY A 158 2.98 -19.65 5.84
C GLY A 158 4.34 -18.99 6.01
N ALA A 159 4.49 -17.69 5.74
CA ALA A 159 5.76 -16.96 5.93
C ALA A 159 6.00 -16.63 7.42
N MET A 160 6.05 -17.64 8.27
CA MET A 160 6.13 -17.53 9.73
C MET A 160 7.41 -16.91 10.26
N ASN A 161 8.45 -16.84 9.45
CA ASN A 161 9.76 -16.26 9.78
C ASN A 161 9.87 -14.76 9.50
N THR A 162 8.73 -14.08 9.26
CA THR A 162 8.66 -12.63 9.09
C THR A 162 8.34 -11.92 10.40
N SER A 163 8.92 -10.74 10.62
CA SER A 163 8.70 -9.90 11.80
C SER A 163 8.99 -8.43 11.52
N VAL A 164 8.51 -7.54 12.39
CA VAL A 164 8.88 -6.10 12.34
C VAL A 164 10.14 -5.88 13.18
N ASN A 165 11.12 -5.20 12.62
CA ASN A 165 12.37 -4.89 13.32
C ASN A 165 12.32 -3.50 14.01
N VAL A 166 13.39 -3.15 14.76
CA VAL A 166 13.51 -1.86 15.47
C VAL A 166 13.48 -0.62 14.58
N ARG A 167 13.59 -0.80 13.27
CA ARG A 167 13.52 0.27 12.27
C ARG A 167 12.14 0.38 11.60
N HIS A 168 11.18 -0.37 12.07
CA HIS A 168 9.83 -0.45 11.53
C HIS A 168 9.76 -1.05 10.12
N ASP A 169 10.80 -1.80 9.71
CA ASP A 169 10.84 -2.55 8.47
C ASP A 169 10.34 -3.99 8.73
N ILE A 170 9.68 -4.62 7.76
CA ILE A 170 9.41 -6.06 7.83
C ILE A 170 10.64 -6.78 7.31
N VAL A 171 11.12 -7.70 8.11
CA VAL A 171 12.28 -8.55 7.82
C VAL A 171 11.89 -10.01 7.88
N MET A 172 12.63 -10.83 7.16
CA MET A 172 12.50 -12.28 7.10
C MET A 172 13.82 -12.91 7.48
N THR A 173 13.80 -13.88 8.41
CA THR A 173 14.98 -14.67 8.77
C THR A 173 15.04 -15.87 7.83
N PRO A 174 16.11 -16.03 7.02
CA PRO A 174 16.27 -17.22 6.19
C PRO A 174 16.35 -18.49 7.04
N PRO A 175 15.88 -19.66 6.54
CA PRO A 175 15.94 -20.92 7.28
C PRO A 175 17.38 -21.33 7.65
N GLU A 176 18.31 -21.03 6.76
CA GLU A 176 19.75 -21.31 6.96
C GLU A 176 20.54 -20.01 6.85
N THR A 177 21.00 -19.49 7.98
CA THR A 177 21.97 -18.41 8.00
C THR A 177 23.36 -19.03 8.15
N PRO A 178 24.30 -18.81 7.21
CA PRO A 178 25.69 -19.31 7.38
C PRO A 178 26.28 -18.73 8.66
N LYS A 179 26.68 -19.57 9.59
CA LYS A 179 27.19 -19.19 10.92
C LYS A 179 28.43 -18.25 10.89
N ASN A 180 29.05 -18.08 9.72
CA ASN A 180 30.30 -17.29 9.55
C ASN A 180 30.13 -16.16 8.50
N SER A 181 28.93 -15.75 8.15
CA SER A 181 28.73 -14.62 7.22
C SER A 181 28.74 -13.29 7.98
N ASN A 182 29.49 -12.30 7.46
CA ASN A 182 29.40 -10.91 7.92
C ASN A 182 28.09 -10.21 7.50
N GLU A 183 27.17 -10.93 6.85
CA GLU A 183 25.87 -10.41 6.43
C GLU A 183 24.87 -10.45 7.59
N PRO A 184 23.92 -9.48 7.63
CA PRO A 184 22.85 -9.52 8.60
C PRO A 184 22.07 -10.83 8.53
N PRO A 185 21.65 -11.39 9.68
CA PRO A 185 20.93 -12.66 9.75
C PRO A 185 19.48 -12.56 9.25
N PHE A 186 19.16 -11.50 8.54
CA PHE A 186 17.81 -11.24 8.00
C PHE A 186 17.86 -10.65 6.61
N ARG A 187 16.79 -10.79 5.86
CA ARG A 187 16.51 -10.11 4.59
C ARG A 187 15.34 -9.15 4.79
N LYS A 188 15.48 -7.93 4.32
CA LYS A 188 14.38 -6.95 4.33
C LYS A 188 13.40 -7.29 3.21
N VAL A 189 12.14 -7.46 3.55
CA VAL A 189 11.04 -7.72 2.60
C VAL A 189 10.12 -6.52 2.45
N SER A 190 10.16 -5.55 3.39
CA SER A 190 9.36 -4.33 3.33
C SER A 190 10.16 -3.14 3.84
N GLY A 191 10.03 -2.00 3.16
CA GLY A 191 10.42 -0.69 3.67
C GLY A 191 9.20 0.14 4.02
N SER A 192 9.27 0.91 5.11
CA SER A 192 8.19 1.80 5.55
C SER A 192 8.57 3.26 5.36
N ALA A 193 7.58 4.08 4.97
CA ALA A 193 7.69 5.53 4.98
C ALA A 193 6.40 6.16 5.51
N PHE A 194 6.51 7.39 6.01
CA PHE A 194 5.41 8.04 6.71
C PHE A 194 5.25 9.49 6.23
N LYS A 195 4.00 9.95 6.14
CA LYS A 195 3.66 11.36 5.99
C LYS A 195 2.65 11.73 7.07
N LEU A 196 3.03 12.65 7.94
CA LEU A 196 2.19 13.13 9.03
C LEU A 196 1.67 14.51 8.68
N THR A 197 0.35 14.67 8.67
CA THR A 197 -0.33 15.96 8.57
C THR A 197 -0.85 16.39 9.96
N ARG A 198 -1.56 17.51 10.02
CA ARG A 198 -2.17 17.97 11.28
C ARG A 198 -3.15 16.95 11.87
N HIS A 199 -3.97 16.32 11.04
CA HIS A 199 -5.08 15.46 11.47
C HIS A 199 -4.90 14.00 11.10
N ARG A 200 -4.12 13.68 10.08
CA ARG A 200 -3.99 12.34 9.52
C ARG A 200 -2.55 11.88 9.46
N ALA A 201 -2.38 10.58 9.44
CA ALA A 201 -1.11 9.92 9.21
C ALA A 201 -1.25 8.93 8.05
N LEU A 202 -0.31 9.00 7.12
CA LEU A 202 -0.10 8.00 6.09
C LEU A 202 1.10 7.14 6.51
N HIS A 203 0.89 5.84 6.57
CA HIS A 203 1.94 4.83 6.58
C HIS A 203 1.84 4.05 5.28
N HIS A 204 2.84 4.14 4.44
CA HIS A 204 2.93 3.28 3.29
C HIS A 204 4.21 2.46 3.33
N GLY A 205 4.14 1.25 2.80
CA GLY A 205 5.23 0.32 2.74
C GLY A 205 5.18 -0.49 1.46
N THR A 206 6.37 -0.98 1.09
CA THR A 206 6.54 -2.00 0.07
C THR A 206 6.44 -3.38 0.71
N CYS A 207 6.09 -4.39 -0.05
CA CYS A 207 6.22 -5.79 0.37
C CYS A 207 6.76 -6.60 -0.82
N LEU A 208 8.02 -6.98 -0.73
CA LEU A 208 8.73 -7.71 -1.78
C LEU A 208 8.32 -9.18 -1.70
N LEU A 209 7.31 -9.54 -2.48
CA LEU A 209 6.68 -10.83 -2.43
C LEU A 209 7.34 -11.85 -3.36
N ASP A 210 7.46 -11.49 -4.63
CA ASP A 210 8.03 -12.36 -5.67
C ASP A 210 8.60 -11.54 -6.84
N SER A 211 9.49 -10.58 -6.52
CA SER A 211 10.11 -9.72 -7.53
C SER A 211 11.02 -10.52 -8.46
N PRO A 212 10.79 -10.47 -9.77
CA PRO A 212 11.69 -11.08 -10.75
C PRO A 212 13.02 -10.32 -10.85
N ASN A 213 13.07 -9.06 -10.42
CA ASN A 213 14.24 -8.18 -10.53
C ASN A 213 15.08 -8.12 -9.25
N ILE A 214 14.89 -9.04 -8.29
CA ILE A 214 15.52 -8.96 -6.97
C ILE A 214 17.05 -8.84 -7.02
N HIS A 215 17.69 -9.45 -8.01
CA HIS A 215 19.15 -9.42 -8.19
C HIS A 215 19.64 -8.10 -8.81
N ASP A 216 18.78 -7.36 -9.49
CA ASP A 216 19.10 -6.12 -10.19
C ASP A 216 18.76 -4.85 -9.40
N LEU A 217 18.07 -4.97 -8.25
CA LEU A 217 17.70 -3.81 -7.43
C LEU A 217 18.89 -2.92 -7.10
N GLY A 218 20.05 -3.51 -6.83
CA GLY A 218 21.26 -2.77 -6.53
C GLY A 218 21.81 -1.94 -7.70
N ARG A 219 21.48 -2.31 -8.94
CA ARG A 219 21.88 -1.59 -10.16
C ARG A 219 21.23 -0.22 -10.24
N PHE A 220 19.95 -0.12 -9.89
CA PHE A 220 19.21 1.14 -9.96
C PHE A 220 19.39 2.01 -8.72
N LEU A 221 19.55 1.39 -7.54
CA LEU A 221 19.56 2.06 -6.24
C LEU A 221 20.99 2.37 -5.73
N ARG A 222 22.00 2.35 -6.61
CA ARG A 222 23.38 2.68 -6.26
C ARG A 222 23.93 3.67 -7.26
N SER A 223 23.94 4.96 -6.87
CA SER A 223 24.55 5.99 -7.70
C SER A 223 26.06 5.82 -7.79
N PRO A 224 26.65 5.76 -8.99
CA PRO A 224 28.10 5.81 -9.17
C PRO A 224 28.67 7.19 -8.81
N ALA A 225 27.86 8.24 -8.78
CA ALA A 225 28.28 9.60 -8.46
C ALA A 225 28.46 9.85 -6.95
N ARG A 226 28.00 8.93 -6.08
CA ARG A 226 27.99 9.12 -4.62
C ARG A 226 29.37 9.46 -4.01
N GLY A 227 30.45 8.98 -4.61
CA GLY A 227 31.83 9.29 -4.16
C GLY A 227 32.33 10.68 -4.57
N TYR A 228 31.63 11.35 -5.50
CA TYR A 228 32.09 12.60 -6.13
C TYR A 228 31.18 13.80 -5.80
N ILE A 229 29.98 13.55 -5.29
CA ILE A 229 28.99 14.59 -5.00
C ILE A 229 28.76 14.65 -3.50
N GLN A 230 28.83 15.85 -2.93
CA GLN A 230 28.37 16.17 -1.60
C GLN A 230 27.12 17.05 -1.71
N ALA A 231 26.00 16.58 -1.19
CA ALA A 231 24.77 17.33 -1.20
C ALA A 231 23.96 17.03 0.06
N LYS A 232 23.10 17.97 0.44
CA LYS A 232 22.11 17.76 1.49
C LYS A 232 21.04 16.79 0.97
N GLY A 233 20.50 15.97 1.85
CA GLY A 233 19.43 15.04 1.54
C GLY A 233 19.31 13.94 2.57
N VAL A 234 18.25 13.15 2.47
CA VAL A 234 18.06 11.95 3.31
C VAL A 234 18.67 10.75 2.59
N ASP A 235 19.63 10.10 3.23
CA ASP A 235 20.25 8.91 2.69
C ASP A 235 19.34 7.68 2.82
N SER A 236 19.37 6.82 1.81
CA SER A 236 18.78 5.49 1.91
C SER A 236 19.64 4.59 2.79
N VAL A 237 19.01 3.90 3.73
CA VAL A 237 19.67 2.88 4.53
C VAL A 237 19.60 1.54 3.83
N ARG A 238 20.73 1.06 3.39
CA ARG A 238 20.87 -0.20 2.64
C ARG A 238 20.70 -1.39 3.56
N SER A 239 19.99 -2.38 3.09
CA SER A 239 19.82 -3.68 3.75
C SER A 239 19.76 -4.78 2.69
N PRO A 240 20.25 -5.99 2.97
CA PRO A 240 19.96 -7.13 2.10
C PRO A 240 18.45 -7.32 1.99
N VAL A 241 17.97 -7.58 0.78
CA VAL A 241 16.56 -7.79 0.50
C VAL A 241 16.27 -9.25 0.15
N GLY A 242 15.03 -9.67 0.26
CA GLY A 242 14.59 -11.02 -0.10
C GLY A 242 13.12 -11.04 -0.51
N ASN A 243 12.76 -11.98 -1.38
CA ASN A 243 11.37 -12.29 -1.71
C ASN A 243 10.73 -13.14 -0.61
N VAL A 244 9.50 -12.83 -0.24
CA VAL A 244 8.72 -13.66 0.70
C VAL A 244 8.50 -15.07 0.13
N SER A 245 8.29 -15.19 -1.18
CA SER A 245 8.12 -16.47 -1.87
C SER A 245 9.24 -17.47 -1.59
N SER A 246 10.48 -16.98 -1.39
CA SER A 246 11.63 -17.83 -1.08
C SER A 246 11.55 -18.54 0.30
N ALA A 247 10.65 -18.10 1.16
CA ALA A 247 10.42 -18.72 2.48
C ALA A 247 9.23 -19.68 2.51
N LEU A 248 8.47 -19.76 1.42
CA LEU A 248 7.31 -20.63 1.30
C LEU A 248 7.77 -21.98 0.74
N ALA A 249 7.70 -23.02 1.57
CA ALA A 249 8.01 -24.38 1.11
C ALA A 249 6.92 -24.84 0.12
N ASP A 250 7.32 -25.19 -1.10
CA ASP A 250 6.51 -25.86 -2.16
C ASP A 250 5.05 -25.39 -2.34
N SER A 251 4.64 -24.32 -1.67
CA SER A 251 3.30 -23.77 -1.79
C SER A 251 3.25 -22.80 -2.98
N PHE A 252 2.19 -22.91 -3.76
CA PHE A 252 1.96 -22.00 -4.88
C PHE A 252 1.76 -20.59 -4.33
N PHE A 253 2.72 -19.68 -4.63
CA PHE A 253 2.61 -18.28 -4.28
C PHE A 253 1.50 -17.61 -5.11
N SER A 254 0.67 -16.79 -4.46
CA SER A 254 -0.35 -16.00 -5.11
C SER A 254 -0.39 -14.59 -4.52
N MET A 255 -0.12 -13.60 -5.34
CA MET A 255 -0.24 -12.17 -5.00
C MET A 255 -1.65 -11.85 -4.48
N GLN A 256 -2.69 -12.38 -5.13
CA GLN A 256 -4.07 -12.14 -4.72
C GLN A 256 -4.36 -12.72 -3.33
N THR A 257 -3.81 -13.87 -2.98
CA THR A 257 -3.97 -14.43 -1.62
C THR A 257 -3.36 -13.51 -0.56
N VAL A 258 -2.22 -12.87 -0.84
CA VAL A 258 -1.62 -11.90 0.09
C VAL A 258 -2.50 -10.65 0.22
N ILE A 259 -2.94 -10.09 -0.91
CA ILE A 259 -3.88 -8.95 -0.94
C ILE A 259 -5.10 -9.26 -0.08
N ASP A 260 -5.69 -10.42 -0.27
CA ASP A 260 -6.86 -10.88 0.44
C ASP A 260 -6.64 -10.93 1.96
N ASN A 261 -5.52 -11.49 2.38
CA ASN A 261 -5.18 -11.56 3.80
C ASN A 261 -4.89 -10.18 4.41
N VAL A 262 -4.25 -9.27 3.67
CA VAL A 262 -4.03 -7.89 4.14
C VAL A 262 -5.36 -7.16 4.31
N VAL A 263 -6.31 -7.34 3.39
CA VAL A 263 -7.67 -6.78 3.50
C VAL A 263 -8.41 -7.33 4.73
N GLU A 264 -8.30 -8.63 4.99
CA GLU A 264 -8.93 -9.26 6.16
C GLU A 264 -8.32 -8.75 7.48
N GLU A 265 -6.99 -8.65 7.56
CA GLU A 265 -6.29 -8.11 8.73
C GLU A 265 -6.67 -6.65 9.00
N PHE A 266 -6.76 -5.83 7.94
CA PHE A 266 -7.22 -4.44 8.06
C PHE A 266 -8.67 -4.38 8.56
N ALA A 267 -9.56 -5.15 7.96
CA ALA A 267 -10.96 -5.22 8.34
C ALA A 267 -11.12 -5.63 9.81
N GLN A 268 -10.38 -6.66 10.25
CA GLN A 268 -10.39 -7.10 11.64
C GLN A 268 -9.87 -6.00 12.59
N MET A 269 -8.78 -5.33 12.21
CA MET A 269 -8.16 -4.26 13.01
C MET A 269 -9.09 -3.07 13.24
N TYR A 270 -9.93 -2.74 12.26
CA TYR A 270 -10.81 -1.59 12.28
C TYR A 270 -12.29 -1.94 12.47
N GLY A 271 -12.61 -3.18 12.82
CA GLY A 271 -13.96 -3.60 13.16
C GLY A 271 -14.92 -3.69 11.97
N VAL A 272 -14.42 -3.82 10.75
CA VAL A 272 -15.26 -4.08 9.57
C VAL A 272 -15.68 -5.54 9.58
N HIS A 273 -17.00 -5.79 9.48
CA HIS A 273 -17.53 -7.14 9.59
C HIS A 273 -17.06 -8.03 8.44
N ALA A 274 -16.63 -9.26 8.74
CA ALA A 274 -16.08 -10.21 7.75
C ALA A 274 -17.04 -10.51 6.59
N ASP A 275 -18.35 -10.50 6.83
CA ASP A 275 -19.35 -10.69 5.76
C ASP A 275 -19.34 -9.56 4.73
N VAL A 276 -19.09 -8.32 5.18
CA VAL A 276 -18.95 -7.16 4.28
C VAL A 276 -17.77 -7.38 3.35
N VAL A 277 -16.62 -7.73 3.92
CA VAL A 277 -15.39 -8.00 3.16
C VAL A 277 -15.61 -9.13 2.15
N ARG A 278 -16.18 -10.26 2.58
CA ARG A 278 -16.43 -11.41 1.68
C ARG A 278 -17.36 -11.07 0.52
N ARG A 279 -18.41 -10.29 0.76
CA ARG A 279 -19.37 -9.88 -0.28
C ARG A 279 -18.73 -8.91 -1.27
N ALA A 280 -18.02 -7.90 -0.76
CA ALA A 280 -17.32 -6.94 -1.60
C ALA A 280 -16.27 -7.63 -2.48
N ARG A 281 -15.49 -8.57 -1.93
CA ARG A 281 -14.49 -9.33 -2.69
C ARG A 281 -15.10 -10.20 -3.79
N ARG A 282 -16.23 -10.86 -3.54
CA ARG A 282 -16.94 -11.63 -4.58
C ARG A 282 -17.41 -10.76 -5.72
N ALA A 283 -17.88 -9.58 -5.40
CA ALA A 283 -18.34 -8.63 -6.39
C ALA A 283 -17.17 -8.04 -7.20
N LEU A 284 -16.06 -7.71 -6.55
CA LEU A 284 -14.84 -7.21 -7.21
C LEU A 284 -14.15 -8.27 -8.09
N ALA A 285 -14.44 -9.55 -7.91
CA ALA A 285 -13.92 -10.61 -8.78
C ALA A 285 -14.60 -10.66 -10.16
N GLY A 286 -15.72 -9.96 -10.35
CA GLY A 286 -16.45 -9.84 -11.64
C GLY A 286 -16.03 -8.61 -12.41
N GLU A 287 -16.70 -7.50 -12.15
CA GLU A 287 -16.48 -6.22 -12.82
C GLU A 287 -15.86 -5.20 -11.84
N PRO A 288 -15.04 -4.24 -12.34
CA PRO A 288 -14.53 -3.16 -11.51
C PRO A 288 -15.66 -2.28 -10.98
N GLU A 289 -15.94 -2.36 -9.69
CA GLU A 289 -17.03 -1.63 -9.04
C GLU A 289 -16.61 -1.11 -7.66
N ILE A 290 -17.41 -0.19 -7.12
CA ILE A 290 -17.31 0.29 -5.76
C ILE A 290 -18.57 -0.12 -4.99
N PHE A 291 -18.37 -0.73 -3.83
CA PHE A 291 -19.43 -1.11 -2.91
C PHE A 291 -19.37 -0.19 -1.69
N ALA A 292 -20.52 0.30 -1.27
CA ALA A 292 -20.60 1.13 -0.07
C ALA A 292 -21.81 0.75 0.80
N GLY A 293 -21.59 0.81 2.10
CA GLY A 293 -22.63 0.79 3.13
C GLY A 293 -22.67 2.13 3.87
N ASP A 294 -23.30 2.15 5.03
CA ASP A 294 -23.48 3.38 5.81
C ASP A 294 -22.15 4.00 6.25
N SER A 295 -21.20 3.17 6.73
CA SER A 295 -19.92 3.62 7.29
C SER A 295 -18.68 3.07 6.61
N TRP A 296 -18.83 2.35 5.50
CA TRP A 296 -17.72 1.72 4.80
C TRP A 296 -17.82 1.86 3.28
N VAL A 297 -16.67 1.79 2.63
CA VAL A 297 -16.52 1.74 1.16
C VAL A 297 -15.47 0.69 0.84
N MET A 298 -15.70 -0.11 -0.19
CA MET A 298 -14.71 -1.04 -0.70
C MET A 298 -14.83 -1.12 -2.22
N GLY A 299 -13.70 -1.00 -2.94
CA GLY A 299 -13.74 -1.02 -4.40
C GLY A 299 -12.39 -1.05 -5.07
N THR A 300 -12.44 -1.05 -6.39
CA THR A 300 -11.29 -0.87 -7.26
C THR A 300 -11.22 0.57 -7.73
N VAL A 301 -10.00 1.04 -8.01
CA VAL A 301 -9.70 2.38 -8.53
C VAL A 301 -8.56 2.27 -9.54
N GLY A 302 -8.32 3.28 -10.35
CA GLY A 302 -7.21 3.24 -11.31
C GLY A 302 -7.19 4.43 -12.25
N ASP A 303 -6.83 4.18 -13.52
CA ASP A 303 -6.60 5.22 -14.53
C ASP A 303 -7.85 6.08 -14.78
N VAL A 304 -9.05 5.47 -14.74
CA VAL A 304 -10.32 6.18 -14.89
C VAL A 304 -10.47 7.32 -13.87
N GLN A 305 -10.12 7.07 -12.60
CA GLN A 305 -10.17 8.10 -11.56
C GLN A 305 -9.10 9.18 -11.79
N GLY A 306 -7.93 8.80 -12.35
CA GLY A 306 -6.89 9.74 -12.75
C GLY A 306 -7.35 10.71 -13.84
N GLU A 307 -8.20 10.24 -14.77
CA GLU A 307 -8.74 11.05 -15.85
C GLU A 307 -9.94 11.91 -15.42
N GLN A 308 -10.82 11.38 -14.58
CA GLN A 308 -12.09 12.00 -14.21
C GLN A 308 -12.00 12.93 -12.99
N GLU A 309 -11.10 12.64 -12.02
CA GLU A 309 -10.93 13.48 -10.84
C GLU A 309 -9.83 14.52 -11.06
N PRO A 310 -10.19 15.83 -11.15
CA PRO A 310 -9.22 16.88 -11.47
C PRO A 310 -8.03 16.97 -10.49
N GLU A 311 -8.25 16.68 -9.21
CA GLU A 311 -7.19 16.70 -8.20
C GLU A 311 -6.20 15.56 -8.39
N ILE A 312 -6.66 14.39 -8.83
CA ILE A 312 -5.79 13.26 -9.16
C ILE A 312 -5.01 13.59 -10.44
N GLY A 313 -5.68 14.08 -11.47
CA GLY A 313 -5.04 14.50 -12.72
C GLY A 313 -3.96 15.57 -12.50
N LYS A 314 -4.24 16.58 -11.67
CA LYS A 314 -3.24 17.57 -11.23
C LYS A 314 -2.06 16.88 -10.53
N GLY A 315 -2.34 15.96 -9.61
CA GLY A 315 -1.32 15.21 -8.88
C GLY A 315 -0.41 14.39 -9.80
N ILE A 316 -0.96 13.77 -10.84
CA ILE A 316 -0.20 13.03 -11.86
C ILE A 316 0.73 13.99 -12.62
N ALA A 317 0.21 15.13 -13.08
CA ALA A 317 1.00 16.14 -13.79
C ALA A 317 2.17 16.66 -12.93
N GLU A 318 1.92 16.96 -11.66
CA GLU A 318 2.96 17.39 -10.70
C GLU A 318 4.04 16.30 -10.50
N LEU A 319 3.67 15.04 -10.33
CA LEU A 319 4.62 13.97 -10.12
C LEU A 319 5.49 13.69 -11.35
N ARG A 320 4.95 13.86 -12.56
CA ARG A 320 5.70 13.68 -13.81
C ARG A 320 6.82 14.69 -13.99
N VAL A 321 6.73 15.86 -13.39
CA VAL A 321 7.76 16.91 -13.47
C VAL A 321 8.59 17.03 -12.19
N SER A 322 8.10 16.58 -11.04
CA SER A 322 8.74 16.79 -9.74
C SER A 322 10.10 16.10 -9.57
N HIS A 323 10.42 15.12 -10.40
CA HIS A 323 11.74 14.46 -10.36
C HIS A 323 12.85 15.33 -10.98
N LEU A 324 12.49 16.36 -11.76
CA LEU A 324 13.42 17.29 -12.41
C LEU A 324 13.90 18.40 -11.48
N TYR A 325 13.17 18.67 -10.40
CA TYR A 325 13.48 19.75 -9.47
C TYR A 325 13.90 19.19 -8.11
N CYS A 326 15.09 19.57 -7.63
CA CYS A 326 15.40 19.55 -6.21
C CYS A 326 14.88 20.88 -5.66
N ASP A 327 13.92 20.85 -4.74
CA ASP A 327 13.58 22.02 -3.94
C ASP A 327 14.83 22.41 -3.14
N ASP A 328 15.28 23.65 -3.23
CA ASP A 328 16.43 24.25 -2.52
C ASP A 328 16.26 24.24 -0.99
#